data_a9e1a3281977f74920d5adb759543985
#
_entry.id   a9e1a3281977f74920d5adb759543985
#
_cell.length_a   1.000
_cell.length_b   1.000
_cell.length_c   1.000
_cell.angle_alpha   90.00
_cell.angle_beta   90.00
_cell.angle_gamma   90.00
#
_symmetry.space_group_name_H-M   'P 1'
#
loop_
_entity.id
_entity.type
_entity.pdbx_description
1 polymer ?
#
loop_
_entity_poly.entity_id
_entity_poly.type
_entity_poly.pdbx_seq_one_letter_code
_entity_poly.pdbx_strand_id
1 'polypeptide(L)'
;MKRIVFLIILMVFLFAAVFCSADEGMWLYNSFPRDKVKAKYGFEPSQKWLDHLRLGSVRFNNGGSGSFVSPDGLTFTNHHVGAVCVQQISTHGHDYLKEGFYAKSQAEEARCPDLELNQLVEWQYAMLAA
;
A
#
# COMPACT_ATOMS: atom_id res chain seq x y z
N MET A 1 -38.35 -20.11 -28.14
CA MET A 1 -38.37 -19.19 -26.99
C MET A 1 -37.10 -19.27 -26.15
N LYS A 2 -36.67 -20.39 -25.58
CA LYS A 2 -35.46 -20.48 -24.72
C LYS A 2 -34.18 -20.02 -25.38
N ARG A 3 -33.95 -20.34 -26.66
CA ARG A 3 -32.72 -19.88 -27.40
C ARG A 3 -32.69 -18.37 -27.62
N ILE A 4 -33.88 -17.76 -27.87
CA ILE A 4 -33.96 -16.29 -28.07
C ILE A 4 -33.70 -15.59 -26.74
N VAL A 5 -34.25 -16.05 -25.64
CA VAL A 5 -34.01 -15.52 -24.29
C VAL A 5 -32.53 -15.64 -23.95
N PHE A 6 -31.89 -16.77 -24.22
CA PHE A 6 -30.47 -16.97 -24.00
C PHE A 6 -29.59 -15.97 -24.82
N LEU A 7 -29.93 -15.77 -26.08
CA LEU A 7 -29.21 -14.79 -26.95
C LEU A 7 -29.37 -13.34 -26.46
N ILE A 8 -30.56 -12.98 -25.98
CA ILE A 8 -30.81 -11.65 -25.41
C ILE A 8 -29.99 -11.46 -24.13
N ILE A 9 -29.96 -12.44 -23.22
CA ILE A 9 -29.17 -12.38 -21.98
C ILE A 9 -27.69 -12.29 -22.31
N LEU A 10 -27.19 -13.09 -23.25
CA LEU A 10 -25.80 -13.03 -23.70
C LEU A 10 -25.44 -11.67 -24.30
N MET A 11 -26.33 -11.09 -25.08
CA MET A 11 -26.16 -9.77 -25.69
C MET A 11 -26.11 -8.65 -24.61
N VAL A 12 -26.98 -8.71 -23.64
CA VAL A 12 -26.99 -7.78 -22.49
C VAL A 12 -25.70 -7.91 -21.69
N PHE A 13 -25.20 -9.12 -21.46
CA PHE A 13 -23.94 -9.36 -20.76
C PHE A 13 -22.72 -8.81 -21.53
N LEU A 14 -22.69 -8.99 -22.86
CA LEU A 14 -21.65 -8.45 -23.73
C LEU A 14 -21.68 -6.92 -23.78
N PHE A 15 -22.86 -6.30 -23.80
CA PHE A 15 -23.01 -4.85 -23.74
C PHE A 15 -22.64 -4.27 -22.37
N ALA A 16 -22.96 -4.95 -21.27
CA ALA A 16 -22.60 -4.51 -19.92
C ALA A 16 -21.07 -4.46 -19.69
N ALA A 17 -20.32 -5.37 -20.31
CA ALA A 17 -18.86 -5.40 -20.22
C ALA A 17 -18.16 -4.18 -20.89
N VAL A 18 -18.81 -3.53 -21.87
CA VAL A 18 -18.25 -2.36 -22.58
C VAL A 18 -18.23 -1.10 -21.69
N PHE A 19 -19.06 -1.02 -20.67
CA PHE A 19 -19.14 0.13 -19.75
C PHE A 19 -18.22 0.03 -18.54
N CYS A 20 -17.51 -1.09 -18.34
CA CYS A 20 -16.58 -1.27 -17.25
C CYS A 20 -15.19 -0.80 -17.68
N SER A 21 -14.96 0.52 -17.65
CA SER A 21 -13.63 1.11 -17.89
C SER A 21 -12.94 1.32 -16.54
N ALA A 22 -11.92 0.52 -16.29
CA ALA A 22 -11.02 0.77 -15.17
C ALA A 22 -9.98 1.83 -15.54
N ASP A 23 -9.59 2.64 -14.58
CA ASP A 23 -8.49 3.58 -14.78
C ASP A 23 -7.15 2.87 -14.70
N GLU A 24 -6.16 3.44 -15.37
CA GLU A 24 -4.76 3.11 -15.12
C GLU A 24 -4.43 3.39 -13.66
N GLY A 25 -3.79 2.45 -12.99
CA GLY A 25 -3.40 2.57 -11.60
C GLY A 25 -1.89 2.68 -11.44
N MET A 26 -1.42 2.74 -10.18
CA MET A 26 -0.01 2.75 -9.79
C MET A 26 0.79 3.92 -10.38
N TRP A 27 0.26 5.12 -10.30
CA TRP A 27 0.99 6.32 -10.67
C TRP A 27 2.11 6.63 -9.68
N LEU A 28 3.26 7.03 -10.22
CA LEU A 28 4.39 7.43 -9.39
C LEU A 28 4.14 8.81 -8.76
N TYR A 29 4.60 9.01 -7.54
CA TYR A 29 4.45 10.29 -6.83
C TYR A 29 5.11 11.47 -7.56
N ASN A 30 6.22 11.22 -8.28
CA ASN A 30 6.94 12.21 -9.10
C ASN A 30 6.33 12.45 -10.49
N SER A 31 5.42 11.58 -10.91
CA SER A 31 4.74 11.66 -12.22
C SER A 31 3.24 11.45 -12.07
N PHE A 32 2.65 12.05 -11.02
CA PHE A 32 1.22 11.96 -10.79
C PHE A 32 0.45 12.75 -11.86
N PRO A 33 -0.52 12.16 -12.57
CA PRO A 33 -1.23 12.79 -13.68
C PRO A 33 -2.34 13.74 -13.19
N ARG A 34 -1.95 14.89 -12.64
CA ARG A 34 -2.86 15.86 -11.98
C ARG A 34 -3.99 16.31 -12.90
N ASP A 35 -3.66 16.67 -14.13
CA ASP A 35 -4.66 17.18 -15.10
C ASP A 35 -5.70 16.11 -15.45
N LYS A 36 -5.28 14.87 -15.65
CA LYS A 36 -6.16 13.73 -15.93
C LYS A 36 -7.09 13.46 -14.74
N VAL A 37 -6.55 13.47 -13.52
CA VAL A 37 -7.31 13.23 -12.29
C VAL A 37 -8.28 14.38 -12.02
N LYS A 38 -7.83 15.64 -12.19
CA LYS A 38 -8.68 16.83 -12.08
C LYS A 38 -9.83 16.80 -13.09
N ALA A 39 -9.54 16.50 -14.34
CA ALA A 39 -10.56 16.46 -15.40
C ALA A 39 -11.60 15.36 -15.16
N LYS A 40 -11.18 14.19 -14.68
CA LYS A 40 -12.08 13.04 -14.51
C LYS A 40 -12.82 13.03 -13.17
N TYR A 41 -12.15 13.44 -12.08
CA TYR A 41 -12.66 13.32 -10.71
C TYR A 41 -12.88 14.64 -9.99
N GLY A 42 -12.53 15.77 -10.61
CA GLY A 42 -12.60 17.10 -9.97
C GLY A 42 -11.62 17.27 -8.81
N PHE A 43 -10.66 16.34 -8.65
CA PHE A 43 -9.70 16.33 -7.56
C PHE A 43 -8.32 16.80 -8.03
N GLU A 44 -7.80 17.83 -7.37
CA GLU A 44 -6.48 18.43 -7.66
C GLU A 44 -5.58 18.33 -6.43
N PRO A 45 -4.76 17.26 -6.32
CA PRO A 45 -3.86 17.12 -5.19
C PRO A 45 -2.76 18.18 -5.22
N SER A 46 -2.54 18.83 -4.07
CA SER A 46 -1.41 19.74 -3.89
C SER A 46 -0.08 18.96 -3.82
N GLN A 47 1.06 19.64 -4.07
CA GLN A 47 2.37 19.02 -3.87
C GLN A 47 2.55 18.54 -2.42
N LYS A 48 2.15 19.37 -1.46
CA LYS A 48 2.19 19.02 -0.03
C LYS A 48 1.42 17.73 0.28
N TRP A 49 0.27 17.52 -0.35
CA TRP A 49 -0.51 16.28 -0.18
C TRP A 49 0.22 15.06 -0.76
N LEU A 50 0.80 15.18 -1.97
CA LEU A 50 1.59 14.11 -2.59
C LEU A 50 2.84 13.78 -1.76
N ASP A 51 3.54 14.81 -1.25
CA ASP A 51 4.70 14.62 -0.40
C ASP A 51 4.33 13.96 0.93
N HIS A 52 3.19 14.33 1.52
CA HIS A 52 2.69 13.70 2.74
C HIS A 52 2.41 12.20 2.52
N LEU A 53 1.77 11.83 1.41
CA LEU A 53 1.53 10.42 1.08
C LEU A 53 2.85 9.66 0.84
N ARG A 54 3.77 10.26 0.09
CA ARG A 54 5.09 9.69 -0.20
C ARG A 54 5.88 9.44 1.08
N LEU A 55 5.97 10.45 1.94
CA LEU A 55 6.69 10.36 3.21
C LEU A 55 5.99 9.48 4.25
N GLY A 56 4.66 9.37 4.18
CA GLY A 56 3.90 8.42 4.98
C GLY A 56 4.04 6.97 4.51
N SER A 57 4.41 6.73 3.26
CA SER A 57 4.51 5.37 2.69
C SER A 57 5.83 4.71 3.06
N VAL A 58 5.76 3.44 3.47
CA VAL A 58 6.91 2.64 3.90
C VAL A 58 6.99 1.36 3.11
N ARG A 59 8.20 0.99 2.69
CA ARG A 59 8.53 -0.33 2.15
C ARG A 59 9.36 -1.10 3.15
N PHE A 60 8.95 -2.32 3.46
CA PHE A 60 9.72 -3.24 4.27
C PHE A 60 10.71 -4.04 3.41
N ASN A 61 11.90 -4.34 3.95
CA ASN A 61 12.94 -5.11 3.25
C ASN A 61 12.49 -6.53 2.88
N ASN A 62 11.55 -7.10 3.64
CA ASN A 62 10.95 -8.42 3.38
C ASN A 62 9.84 -8.43 2.31
N GLY A 63 9.64 -7.30 1.59
CA GLY A 63 8.72 -7.20 0.46
C GLY A 63 7.32 -6.66 0.79
N GLY A 64 7.07 -6.28 2.03
CA GLY A 64 5.81 -5.65 2.43
C GLY A 64 5.78 -4.14 2.26
N SER A 65 4.61 -3.56 2.42
CA SER A 65 4.39 -2.12 2.50
C SER A 65 3.62 -1.75 3.76
N GLY A 66 3.73 -0.51 4.16
CA GLY A 66 3.03 0.04 5.31
C GLY A 66 2.95 1.55 5.25
N SER A 67 2.52 2.16 6.34
CA SER A 67 2.42 3.61 6.46
C SER A 67 2.79 4.06 7.86
N PHE A 68 3.56 5.15 7.95
CA PHE A 68 3.69 5.91 9.19
C PHE A 68 2.36 6.61 9.49
N VAL A 69 1.88 6.46 10.73
CA VAL A 69 0.60 7.00 11.20
C VAL A 69 0.74 7.92 12.40
N SER A 70 1.98 8.13 12.89
CA SER A 70 2.30 9.12 13.90
C SER A 70 3.65 9.79 13.62
N PRO A 71 3.90 10.98 14.17
CA PRO A 71 5.21 11.64 14.11
C PRO A 71 6.30 10.87 14.86
N ASP A 72 5.94 10.00 15.80
CA ASP A 72 6.86 9.20 16.61
C ASP A 72 7.25 7.87 15.94
N GLY A 73 6.85 7.65 14.69
CA GLY A 73 7.22 6.47 13.90
C GLY A 73 6.29 5.26 14.03
N LEU A 74 5.10 5.41 14.65
CA LEU A 74 4.11 4.32 14.65
C LEU A 74 3.77 3.94 13.21
N THR A 75 3.90 2.65 12.88
CA THR A 75 3.75 2.14 11.53
C THR A 75 2.67 1.07 11.45
N PHE A 76 1.76 1.20 10.49
CA PHE A 76 0.78 0.16 10.16
C PHE A 76 1.27 -0.68 8.98
N THR A 77 1.10 -1.98 9.10
CA THR A 77 1.35 -2.95 8.04
C THR A 77 0.45 -4.17 8.19
N ASN A 78 0.54 -5.10 7.26
CA ASN A 78 -0.18 -6.36 7.31
C ASN A 78 0.48 -7.35 8.28
N HIS A 79 -0.32 -8.23 8.90
CA HIS A 79 0.17 -9.24 9.84
C HIS A 79 1.32 -10.09 9.26
N HIS A 80 1.19 -10.57 8.02
CA HIS A 80 2.21 -11.42 7.40
C HIS A 80 3.56 -10.72 7.21
N VAL A 81 3.59 -9.38 7.09
CA VAL A 81 4.83 -8.60 6.99
C VAL A 81 5.57 -8.57 8.34
N GLY A 82 4.81 -8.41 9.45
CA GLY A 82 5.36 -8.38 10.79
C GLY A 82 5.56 -9.75 11.45
N ALA A 83 4.97 -10.82 10.89
CA ALA A 83 4.93 -12.14 11.54
C ALA A 83 6.32 -12.71 11.86
N VAL A 84 7.29 -12.52 10.96
CA VAL A 84 8.68 -12.99 11.16
C VAL A 84 9.30 -12.28 12.36
N CYS A 85 9.12 -10.96 12.47
CA CYS A 85 9.58 -10.20 13.63
C CYS A 85 8.92 -10.70 14.91
N VAL A 86 7.59 -10.86 14.92
CA VAL A 86 6.84 -11.36 16.09
C VAL A 86 7.35 -12.76 16.51
N GLN A 87 7.68 -13.60 15.54
CA GLN A 87 8.30 -14.91 15.83
C GLN A 87 9.70 -14.77 16.43
N GLN A 88 10.54 -13.87 15.91
CA GLN A 88 11.91 -13.67 16.37
C GLN A 88 11.98 -13.13 17.80
N ILE A 89 11.03 -12.29 18.20
CA ILE A 89 10.95 -11.76 19.58
C ILE A 89 10.24 -12.70 20.55
N SER A 90 9.61 -13.78 20.06
CA SER A 90 9.00 -14.83 20.90
C SER A 90 10.05 -15.61 21.67
N THR A 91 9.71 -16.08 22.87
CA THR A 91 10.58 -16.85 23.75
C THR A 91 9.95 -18.18 24.12
N HIS A 92 10.71 -19.07 24.78
CA HIS A 92 10.18 -20.36 25.25
C HIS A 92 8.98 -20.25 26.20
N GLY A 93 8.79 -19.08 26.86
CA GLY A 93 7.67 -18.83 27.78
C GLY A 93 6.52 -18.05 27.14
N HIS A 94 6.72 -17.41 25.98
CA HIS A 94 5.75 -16.53 25.32
C HIS A 94 5.77 -16.71 23.82
N ASP A 95 4.71 -17.29 23.28
CA ASP A 95 4.47 -17.41 21.84
C ASP A 95 3.63 -16.21 21.35
N TYR A 96 4.32 -15.12 21.03
CA TYR A 96 3.64 -13.89 20.61
C TYR A 96 2.87 -13.99 19.28
N LEU A 97 3.13 -15.02 18.45
CA LEU A 97 2.28 -15.29 17.29
C LEU A 97 0.87 -15.73 17.70
N LYS A 98 0.74 -16.44 18.83
CA LYS A 98 -0.55 -16.90 19.37
C LYS A 98 -1.17 -15.94 20.38
N GLU A 99 -0.33 -15.41 21.27
CA GLU A 99 -0.76 -14.58 22.39
C GLU A 99 -0.95 -13.11 21.97
N GLY A 100 -0.28 -12.68 20.90
CA GLY A 100 -0.12 -11.29 20.54
C GLY A 100 1.01 -10.62 21.34
N PHE A 101 1.53 -9.53 20.82
CA PHE A 101 2.47 -8.65 21.50
C PHE A 101 1.88 -7.25 21.60
N TYR A 102 1.88 -6.67 22.77
CA TYR A 102 1.41 -5.32 23.02
C TYR A 102 2.35 -4.57 23.97
N ALA A 103 3.05 -3.57 23.47
CA ALA A 103 3.83 -2.63 24.28
C ALA A 103 2.93 -1.48 24.76
N LYS A 104 2.88 -1.22 26.05
CA LYS A 104 2.10 -0.12 26.63
C LYS A 104 2.79 1.23 26.52
N SER A 105 4.10 1.21 26.27
CA SER A 105 4.95 2.39 26.11
C SER A 105 6.08 2.08 25.15
N GLN A 106 6.74 3.11 24.59
CA GLN A 106 7.91 2.95 23.73
C GLN A 106 9.07 2.20 24.43
N ALA A 107 9.19 2.32 25.74
CA ALA A 107 10.21 1.60 26.50
C ALA A 107 9.99 0.08 26.55
N GLU A 108 8.78 -0.38 26.32
CA GLU A 108 8.40 -1.80 26.25
C GLU A 108 8.43 -2.37 24.84
N GLU A 109 8.67 -1.54 23.83
CA GLU A 109 8.75 -2.00 22.44
C GLU A 109 9.94 -2.94 22.24
N ALA A 110 9.68 -4.06 21.58
CA ALA A 110 10.71 -5.01 21.22
C ALA A 110 11.27 -4.70 19.83
N ARG A 111 12.60 -4.66 19.72
CA ARG A 111 13.27 -4.44 18.43
C ARG A 111 13.19 -5.70 17.59
N CYS A 112 12.73 -5.54 16.34
CA CYS A 112 12.83 -6.57 15.30
C CYS A 112 14.27 -6.65 14.77
N PRO A 113 14.99 -7.79 14.88
CA PRO A 113 16.41 -7.86 14.51
C PRO A 113 16.67 -7.59 13.01
N ASP A 114 15.82 -8.13 12.14
CA ASP A 114 16.05 -8.18 10.70
C ASP A 114 15.05 -7.36 9.88
N LEU A 115 14.22 -6.55 10.55
CA LEU A 115 13.21 -5.74 9.89
C LEU A 115 13.71 -4.32 9.65
N GLU A 116 13.74 -3.93 8.38
CA GLU A 116 14.07 -2.57 7.95
C GLU A 116 12.87 -1.90 7.29
N LEU A 117 12.69 -0.63 7.61
CA LEU A 117 11.67 0.24 7.03
C LEU A 117 12.35 1.28 6.13
N ASN A 118 11.99 1.28 4.85
CA ASN A 118 12.53 2.19 3.86
C ASN A 118 11.49 3.23 3.48
N GLN A 119 11.81 4.50 3.71
CA GLN A 119 11.00 5.66 3.33
C GLN A 119 11.60 6.31 2.08
N LEU A 120 10.80 6.62 1.07
CA LEU A 120 11.25 7.35 -0.10
C LEU A 120 11.31 8.84 0.22
N VAL A 121 12.50 9.34 0.52
CA VAL A 121 12.73 10.77 0.83
C VAL A 121 12.90 11.56 -0.46
N GLU A 122 13.73 11.06 -1.39
CA GLU A 122 14.06 11.73 -2.65
C GLU A 122 14.35 10.69 -3.73
N TRP A 123 14.17 11.08 -5.00
CA TRP A 123 14.60 10.29 -6.16
C TRP A 123 15.46 11.16 -7.08
N GLN A 124 16.50 10.57 -7.62
CA GLN A 124 17.34 11.19 -8.64
C GLN A 124 17.31 10.32 -9.91
N TYR A 125 17.19 10.96 -11.06
CA TYR A 125 17.38 10.27 -12.32
C TYR A 125 18.88 10.10 -12.56
N ALA A 126 19.40 8.89 -12.54
CA ALA A 126 20.71 8.61 -13.08
C ALA A 126 20.61 8.83 -14.60
N MET A 127 21.13 9.97 -15.09
CA MET A 127 21.41 10.10 -16.52
C MET A 127 22.57 9.14 -16.81
N LEU A 128 22.25 8.02 -17.48
CA LEU A 128 23.28 7.20 -18.10
C LEU A 128 23.92 8.10 -19.18
N ALA A 129 25.15 8.53 -18.95
CA ALA A 129 25.95 9.17 -19.96
C ALA A 129 26.13 8.15 -21.09
N ALA A 130 25.57 8.45 -22.25
CA ALA A 130 25.73 7.66 -23.45
C ALA A 130 27.15 7.85 -24.01
#